data_3d9b2b62b372069a3d45979eb7e9173a
#
_entry.id   3d9b2b62b372069a3d45979eb7e9173a
#
_cell.length_a   1.000
_cell.length_b   1.000
_cell.length_c   1.000
_cell.angle_alpha   90.00
_cell.angle_beta   90.00
_cell.angle_gamma   90.00
#
_symmetry.space_group_name_H-M   'P 1'
#
loop_
_entity.id
_entity.type
_entity.pdbx_description
1 polymer ?
#
loop_
_entity_poly.entity_id
_entity_poly.type
_entity_poly.pdbx_seq_one_letter_code
_entity_poly.pdbx_strand_id
1 'polypeptide(L)'
;MKTAPAFDALDMMSPENEEFGTESIERRHFTAYSQAHDTAGGSLAEPELIAKMNPLTFIGKADTAKHWRIRHGAYDRDTSLAIPFILATTCRITALTWILLSLGLPHQRRL
;
A
#
# COMPACT_ATOMS: atom_id res chain seq x y z
N MET A 1 4.19 15.09 7.90
CA MET A 1 3.10 14.30 7.28
C MET A 1 3.42 14.09 5.82
N LYS A 2 3.19 12.92 5.32
CA LYS A 2 3.40 12.66 3.90
C LYS A 2 2.37 13.39 3.06
N THR A 3 2.84 14.09 2.07
CA THR A 3 1.94 14.62 1.05
C THR A 3 1.59 13.47 0.10
N ALA A 4 0.37 13.09 0.07
CA ALA A 4 -0.10 12.00 -0.77
C ALA A 4 0.39 12.14 -2.23
N PRO A 5 0.42 11.06 -2.98
CA PRO A 5 -0.05 9.74 -2.60
C PRO A 5 1.04 8.94 -1.88
N ALA A 6 0.62 7.96 -1.12
CA ALA A 6 1.53 7.01 -0.51
C ALA A 6 1.78 5.83 -1.46
N PHE A 7 1.99 6.13 -2.69
CA PHE A 7 2.23 5.16 -3.75
C PHE A 7 3.52 5.52 -4.46
N ASP A 8 3.84 4.81 -5.51
CA ASP A 8 4.99 5.11 -6.34
C ASP A 8 4.86 6.49 -7.00
N ALA A 9 5.95 7.25 -6.98
CA ALA A 9 5.95 8.58 -7.57
C ALA A 9 6.05 8.50 -9.10
N LEU A 10 5.43 9.46 -9.77
CA LEU A 10 5.44 9.54 -11.24
C LEU A 10 6.85 9.77 -11.79
N ASP A 11 7.69 10.44 -11.02
CA ASP A 11 9.08 10.75 -11.38
C ASP A 11 10.09 9.71 -10.87
N MET A 12 9.61 8.61 -10.30
CA MET A 12 10.44 7.52 -9.77
C MET A 12 11.27 7.88 -8.54
N MET A 13 11.04 9.03 -7.92
CA MET A 13 11.92 9.54 -6.86
C MET A 13 11.48 9.20 -5.44
N SER A 14 10.42 8.42 -5.26
CA SER A 14 10.03 8.02 -3.91
C SER A 14 10.68 6.70 -3.50
N PRO A 15 10.84 6.46 -2.19
CA PRO A 15 11.34 5.17 -1.71
C PRO A 15 10.45 4.00 -2.14
N GLU A 16 9.17 4.22 -2.33
CA GLU A 16 8.24 3.18 -2.78
C GLU A 16 8.61 2.65 -4.16
N ASN A 17 9.20 3.47 -5.02
CA ASN A 17 9.70 3.02 -6.31
C ASN A 17 10.88 2.05 -6.18
N GLU A 18 11.66 2.18 -5.11
CA GLU A 18 12.80 1.29 -4.87
C GLU A 18 12.36 -0.09 -4.38
N GLU A 19 11.21 -0.20 -3.73
CA GLU A 19 10.71 -1.46 -3.20
C GLU A 19 10.56 -2.54 -4.27
N PHE A 20 10.31 -2.15 -5.49
CA PHE A 20 10.14 -3.06 -6.62
C PHE A 20 11.34 -3.05 -7.56
N GLY A 21 12.45 -2.51 -7.12
CA GLY A 21 13.69 -2.54 -7.87
C GLY A 21 14.30 -3.94 -7.95
N THR A 22 15.25 -4.11 -8.85
CA THR A 22 16.03 -5.32 -9.03
C THR A 22 17.51 -4.98 -8.98
N GLU A 23 18.37 -5.99 -9.15
CA GLU A 23 19.82 -5.76 -9.23
C GLU A 23 20.23 -4.86 -10.39
N SER A 24 19.46 -4.87 -11.46
CA SER A 24 19.77 -4.10 -12.67
C SER A 24 18.87 -2.89 -12.86
N ILE A 25 17.72 -2.85 -12.21
CA ILE A 25 16.76 -1.75 -12.31
C ILE A 25 16.46 -1.25 -10.90
N GLU A 26 17.02 -0.12 -10.54
CA GLU A 26 16.94 0.39 -9.17
C GLU A 26 15.53 0.75 -8.73
N ARG A 27 14.72 1.28 -9.64
CA ARG A 27 13.39 1.81 -9.33
C ARG A 27 12.39 1.42 -10.40
N ARG A 28 11.19 1.04 -9.94
CA ARG A 28 10.10 0.71 -10.86
C ARG A 28 8.78 1.19 -10.29
N HIS A 29 7.79 1.31 -11.15
CA HIS A 29 6.41 1.54 -10.74
C HIS A 29 5.76 0.24 -10.28
N PHE A 30 4.77 0.36 -9.43
CA PHE A 30 3.95 -0.78 -9.04
C PHE A 30 2.44 -0.50 -9.14
N THR A 31 2.05 0.71 -9.58
CA THR A 31 0.65 0.99 -9.89
C THR A 31 0.50 1.31 -11.37
N ALA A 32 -0.63 0.87 -11.94
CA ALA A 32 -0.95 1.16 -13.33
C ALA A 32 -1.09 2.65 -13.57
N TYR A 33 -1.61 3.39 -12.60
CA TYR A 33 -1.76 4.83 -12.69
C TYR A 33 -0.40 5.52 -12.86
N SER A 34 0.55 5.20 -12.00
CA SER A 34 1.87 5.83 -12.06
C SER A 34 2.62 5.46 -13.34
N GLN A 35 2.46 4.23 -13.81
CA GLN A 35 3.04 3.82 -15.09
C GLN A 35 2.46 4.63 -16.25
N ALA A 36 1.15 4.83 -16.25
CA ALA A 36 0.46 5.55 -17.32
C ALA A 36 0.80 7.05 -17.34
N HIS A 37 1.16 7.61 -16.18
CA HIS A 37 1.48 9.03 -16.03
C HIS A 37 2.95 9.27 -15.72
N ASP A 38 3.78 8.31 -16.02
CA ASP A 38 5.22 8.37 -15.75
C ASP A 38 5.90 9.55 -16.44
N THR A 39 6.77 10.22 -15.69
CA THR A 39 7.54 11.38 -16.20
C THR A 39 9.04 11.10 -16.30
N ALA A 40 9.48 9.90 -15.97
CA ALA A 40 10.89 9.57 -15.92
C ALA A 40 11.28 8.37 -16.82
N GLY A 41 10.36 7.83 -17.59
CA GLY A 41 10.61 6.69 -18.46
C GLY A 41 10.78 5.38 -17.70
N GLY A 42 10.17 5.27 -16.52
CA GLY A 42 10.27 4.07 -15.71
C GLY A 42 9.38 2.93 -16.21
N SER A 43 9.69 1.72 -15.78
CA SER A 43 8.92 0.52 -16.10
C SER A 43 8.04 0.10 -14.95
N LEU A 44 7.02 -0.70 -15.24
CA LEU A 44 6.16 -1.33 -14.24
C LEU A 44 6.78 -2.66 -13.81
N ALA A 45 6.71 -2.95 -12.51
CA ALA A 45 7.13 -4.26 -12.00
C ALA A 45 6.25 -5.38 -12.56
N GLU A 46 6.73 -6.61 -12.49
CA GLU A 46 6.00 -7.76 -12.99
C GLU A 46 4.66 -7.90 -12.27
N PRO A 47 3.56 -8.18 -13.02
CA PRO A 47 2.24 -8.33 -12.40
C PRO A 47 2.19 -9.37 -11.28
N GLU A 48 2.93 -10.45 -11.41
CA GLU A 48 2.97 -11.50 -10.38
C GLU A 48 3.58 -10.99 -9.07
N LEU A 49 4.64 -10.21 -9.16
CA LEU A 49 5.28 -9.63 -7.98
C LEU A 49 4.35 -8.63 -7.30
N ILE A 50 3.75 -7.75 -8.07
CA ILE A 50 2.78 -6.77 -7.55
C ILE A 50 1.64 -7.49 -6.84
N ALA A 51 1.08 -8.53 -7.45
CA ALA A 51 -0.01 -9.30 -6.87
C ALA A 51 0.38 -9.95 -5.55
N LYS A 52 1.59 -10.52 -5.46
CA LYS A 52 2.08 -11.15 -4.23
C LYS A 52 2.30 -10.16 -3.10
N MET A 53 2.65 -8.93 -3.42
CA MET A 53 2.90 -7.88 -2.42
C MET A 53 1.62 -7.17 -1.99
N ASN A 54 0.51 -7.43 -2.61
CA ASN A 54 -0.75 -6.76 -2.34
C ASN A 54 -1.75 -7.72 -1.69
N PRO A 55 -2.06 -7.57 -0.39
CA PRO A 55 -3.00 -8.46 0.28
C PRO A 55 -4.41 -8.43 -0.33
N LEU A 56 -4.79 -7.34 -0.99
CA LEU A 56 -6.09 -7.24 -1.66
C LEU A 56 -6.26 -8.29 -2.75
N THR A 57 -5.18 -8.78 -3.31
CA THR A 57 -5.19 -9.82 -4.33
C THR A 57 -5.80 -11.12 -3.81
N PHE A 58 -5.61 -11.41 -2.52
CA PHE A 58 -5.94 -12.71 -1.93
C PHE A 58 -7.19 -12.69 -1.07
N ILE A 59 -7.57 -11.53 -0.53
CA ILE A 59 -8.74 -11.42 0.33
C ILE A 59 -10.00 -11.83 -0.46
N GLY A 60 -10.71 -12.80 0.08
CA GLY A 60 -11.92 -13.34 -0.54
C GLY A 60 -11.69 -14.33 -1.67
N LYS A 61 -10.44 -14.55 -2.07
CA LYS A 61 -10.08 -15.46 -3.18
C LYS A 61 -9.24 -16.64 -2.72
N ALA A 62 -8.76 -16.60 -1.50
CA ALA A 62 -7.92 -17.65 -0.93
C ALA A 62 -8.38 -17.93 0.49
N ASP A 63 -7.84 -18.99 1.08
CA ASP A 63 -8.08 -19.30 2.49
C ASP A 63 -7.27 -18.34 3.33
N THR A 64 -7.90 -17.24 3.71
CA THR A 64 -7.26 -16.16 4.46
C THR A 64 -7.77 -16.11 5.89
N ALA A 65 -7.04 -15.39 6.76
CA ALA A 65 -7.48 -15.14 8.12
C ALA A 65 -8.87 -14.50 8.13
N LYS A 66 -9.71 -14.92 9.08
CA LYS A 66 -11.08 -14.43 9.17
C LYS A 66 -11.22 -13.19 10.04
N HIS A 67 -10.23 -12.95 10.89
CA HIS A 67 -10.25 -11.82 11.83
C HIS A 67 -9.04 -10.92 11.56
N TRP A 68 -9.30 -9.64 11.36
CA TRP A 68 -8.29 -8.66 11.00
C TRP A 68 -8.30 -7.51 11.98
N ARG A 69 -7.11 -7.12 12.43
CA ARG A 69 -6.92 -5.88 13.18
C ARG A 69 -5.94 -5.02 12.42
N ILE A 70 -6.37 -3.81 12.06
CA ILE A 70 -5.58 -2.88 11.26
C ILE A 70 -5.32 -1.64 12.12
N ARG A 71 -4.05 -1.26 12.24
CA ARG A 71 -3.63 -0.07 12.97
C ARG A 71 -2.91 0.88 12.03
N HIS A 72 -3.19 2.15 12.21
CA HIS A 72 -2.53 3.19 11.43
C HIS A 72 -2.40 4.45 12.28
N GLY A 73 -1.21 5.04 12.32
CA GLY A 73 -0.98 6.29 13.02
C GLY A 73 -1.41 7.47 12.17
N ALA A 74 -2.14 8.42 12.76
CA ALA A 74 -2.56 9.62 12.05
C ALA A 74 -1.38 10.50 11.60
N TYR A 75 -0.24 10.36 12.27
CA TYR A 75 0.99 11.08 11.93
C TYR A 75 1.97 10.24 11.13
N ASP A 76 1.55 9.09 10.64
CA ASP A 76 2.38 8.27 9.77
C ASP A 76 2.74 9.06 8.52
N ARG A 77 4.03 9.17 8.24
CA ARG A 77 4.55 9.94 7.13
C ARG A 77 4.68 9.14 5.85
N ASP A 78 4.73 7.82 5.98
CA ASP A 78 5.11 6.94 4.88
C ASP A 78 3.93 6.21 4.26
N THR A 79 2.81 6.13 4.98
CA THR A 79 1.62 5.45 4.49
C THR A 79 0.40 6.34 4.65
N SER A 80 -0.31 6.57 3.57
CA SER A 80 -1.56 7.34 3.59
C SER A 80 -2.65 6.60 4.36
N LEU A 81 -3.50 7.35 5.04
CA LEU A 81 -4.67 6.81 5.73
C LEU A 81 -5.61 6.06 4.76
N ALA A 82 -5.56 6.37 3.48
CA ALA A 82 -6.36 5.67 2.48
C ALA A 82 -6.03 4.18 2.41
N ILE A 83 -4.78 3.79 2.63
CA ILE A 83 -4.35 2.39 2.53
C ILE A 83 -5.07 1.49 3.54
N PRO A 84 -5.03 1.77 4.86
CA PRO A 84 -5.76 0.93 5.81
C PRO A 84 -7.28 1.02 5.63
N PHE A 85 -7.81 2.14 5.14
CA PHE A 85 -9.23 2.26 4.83
C PHE A 85 -9.65 1.33 3.70
N ILE A 86 -8.87 1.29 2.64
CA ILE A 86 -9.13 0.39 1.50
C ILE A 86 -9.07 -1.06 1.96
N LEU A 87 -8.06 -1.41 2.75
CA LEU A 87 -7.91 -2.77 3.27
C LEU A 87 -9.09 -3.16 4.15
N ALA A 88 -9.47 -2.30 5.10
CA ALA A 88 -10.60 -2.55 5.99
C ALA A 88 -11.92 -2.70 5.22
N THR A 89 -12.14 -1.85 4.22
CA THR A 89 -13.32 -1.91 3.37
C THR A 89 -13.37 -3.22 2.58
N THR A 90 -12.25 -3.66 2.05
CA THR A 90 -12.16 -4.93 1.34
C THR A 90 -12.50 -6.10 2.25
N CYS A 91 -11.97 -6.11 3.48
CA CYS A 91 -12.30 -7.14 4.47
C CYS A 91 -13.80 -7.16 4.77
N ARG A 92 -14.42 -5.98 4.90
CA ARG A 92 -15.86 -5.86 5.17
C ARG A 92 -16.70 -6.42 4.01
N ILE A 93 -16.34 -6.06 2.77
CA ILE A 93 -17.07 -6.52 1.59
C ILE A 93 -17.02 -8.04 1.46
N THR A 94 -15.90 -8.65 1.85
CA THR A 94 -15.74 -10.10 1.82
C THR A 94 -16.27 -10.80 3.06
N ALA A 95 -17.00 -10.10 3.92
CA ALA A 95 -17.60 -10.60 5.16
C ALA A 95 -16.59 -11.11 6.19
N LEU A 96 -15.38 -10.60 6.15
CA LEU A 96 -14.37 -10.86 7.18
C LEU A 96 -14.56 -9.94 8.38
N THR A 97 -14.24 -10.42 9.56
CA THR A 97 -14.21 -9.57 10.75
C THR A 97 -12.99 -8.66 10.70
N TRP A 98 -13.19 -7.36 10.91
CA TRP A 98 -12.10 -6.39 10.87
C TRP A 98 -12.25 -5.33 11.94
N ILE A 99 -11.13 -4.78 12.36
CA ILE A 99 -11.06 -3.62 13.26
C ILE A 99 -10.00 -2.68 12.71
N LEU A 100 -10.40 -1.45 12.42
CA LEU A 100 -9.48 -0.40 12.00
C LEU A 100 -9.26 0.57 13.15
N LEU A 101 -8.02 0.76 13.54
CA LEU A 101 -7.63 1.68 14.59
C LEU A 101 -6.75 2.78 14.01
N SER A 102 -7.14 4.04 14.23
CA SER A 102 -6.33 5.19 13.88
C SER A 102 -5.86 5.86 15.17
N LEU A 103 -4.55 6.00 15.31
CA LEU A 103 -3.92 6.62 16.46
C LEU A 103 -3.56 8.05 16.09
N GLY A 104 -4.31 9.00 16.66
CA GLY A 104 -4.21 10.41 16.30
C GLY A 104 -3.17 11.22 17.08
N LEU A 105 -2.32 10.59 17.88
CA LEU A 105 -1.37 11.29 18.71
C LEU A 105 0.04 11.22 18.14
N PRO A 106 0.83 12.31 18.29
CA PRO A 106 2.22 12.31 17.82
C PRO A 106 3.05 11.20 18.44
N HIS A 107 2.72 10.76 19.65
CA HIS A 107 3.47 9.77 20.39
C HIS A 107 3.00 8.35 20.17
N GLN A 108 2.02 8.12 19.35
CA GLN A 108 1.53 6.79 19.07
C GLN A 108 1.27 5.97 20.33
N ARG A 109 0.43 6.47 21.19
CA ARG A 109 0.14 5.76 22.44
C ARG A 109 -0.49 4.41 22.15
N ARG A 110 -0.07 3.42 22.93
CA ARG A 110 -0.72 2.12 22.87
C ARG A 110 -2.01 2.11 23.63
N LEU A 111 -2.94 1.40 23.09
CA LEU A 111 -4.21 1.13 23.74
C LEU A 111 -4.15 -0.24 24.40
#